data_b81e1370d13151feef2a88ddc333648b
#
_entry.id   b81e1370d13151feef2a88ddc333648b
#
_cell.length_a   1.000
_cell.length_b   1.000
_cell.length_c   1.000
_cell.angle_alpha   90.00
_cell.angle_beta   90.00
_cell.angle_gamma   90.00
#
_symmetry.space_group_name_H-M   'P 1'
#
loop_
_entity.id
_entity.type
_entity.pdbx_description
1 polymer ?
#
loop_
_entity_poly.entity_id
_entity_poly.type
_entity_poly.pdbx_seq_one_letter_code
_entity_poly.pdbx_strand_id
1 'polypeptide(L)'
;MAPNGNVVRVAAVADLHCAKAMAAGTFQPLFSQVAERADVLVLAGDLTDYGLAEEARLLARELAVAKVPVVAVFGNHDYESERADEVKQILTDAGVKLLDGDSCEIHGVGFAGVKGFAGGFGERALQSWGEPILKRFVREAVDEALKLEAALARLRTPHRIAVMHYSPIRSTVECESPEIAPFLGSSRLEDPINRYPVLAVVHGHAHRGTPEGRTSGGVPVYNVALPLLRRHFPDQPPFRVLEVPVHPEADRAAPPVGVHSGAGLGATVP
;
A
#
# COMPACT_ATOMS: atom_id res chain seq x y z
N MET A 1 4.30 21.02 -8.38
CA MET A 1 4.01 21.35 -9.79
C MET A 1 2.94 20.39 -10.29
N ALA A 2 1.97 20.83 -11.07
CA ALA A 2 1.08 19.88 -11.75
C ALA A 2 1.88 19.10 -12.79
N PRO A 3 1.64 17.77 -12.98
CA PRO A 3 2.37 17.00 -13.96
C PRO A 3 2.22 17.58 -15.37
N ASN A 4 3.34 17.78 -16.04
CA ASN A 4 3.37 18.19 -17.43
C ASN A 4 3.10 16.97 -18.32
N GLY A 5 1.83 16.75 -18.68
CA GLY A 5 1.48 15.71 -19.63
C GLY A 5 0.49 14.68 -19.10
N ASN A 6 0.17 13.70 -19.93
CA ASN A 6 -0.81 12.64 -19.68
C ASN A 6 -0.27 11.49 -18.79
N VAL A 7 0.78 11.72 -18.01
CA VAL A 7 1.42 10.68 -17.17
C VAL A 7 1.73 11.24 -15.78
N VAL A 8 1.36 10.51 -14.73
CA VAL A 8 1.73 10.78 -13.34
C VAL A 8 2.79 9.75 -12.92
N ARG A 9 3.92 10.22 -12.41
CA ARG A 9 5.00 9.38 -11.93
C ARG A 9 4.85 9.17 -10.43
N VAL A 10 4.66 7.93 -10.02
CA VAL A 10 4.50 7.54 -8.62
C VAL A 10 5.77 6.82 -8.15
N ALA A 11 6.54 7.46 -7.28
CA ALA A 11 7.66 6.80 -6.60
C ALA A 11 7.13 5.97 -5.43
N ALA A 12 7.59 4.73 -5.28
CA ALA A 12 7.20 3.84 -4.19
C ALA A 12 8.42 3.23 -3.50
N VAL A 13 8.44 3.27 -2.18
CA VAL A 13 9.44 2.65 -1.31
C VAL A 13 8.77 2.21 0.00
N ALA A 14 9.32 1.22 0.68
CA ALA A 14 8.87 0.71 1.97
C ALA A 14 10.07 0.41 2.88
N ASP A 15 9.79 0.07 4.13
CA ASP A 15 10.80 -0.43 5.09
C ASP A 15 11.96 0.56 5.28
N LEU A 16 11.59 1.82 5.55
CA LEU A 16 12.55 2.87 5.85
C LEU A 16 13.20 2.65 7.23
N HIS A 17 12.44 2.06 8.17
CA HIS A 17 12.88 1.82 9.55
C HIS A 17 13.58 3.05 10.13
N CYS A 18 12.90 4.21 10.06
CA CYS A 18 13.45 5.44 10.59
C CYS A 18 13.66 5.30 12.11
N ALA A 19 14.89 5.04 12.52
CA ALA A 19 15.24 4.80 13.90
C ALA A 19 15.65 6.09 14.62
N LYS A 20 15.35 6.19 15.91
CA LYS A 20 15.72 7.34 16.77
C LYS A 20 17.22 7.67 16.74
N ALA A 21 18.07 6.65 16.59
CA ALA A 21 19.52 6.81 16.54
C ALA A 21 20.06 7.26 15.18
N MET A 22 19.22 7.36 14.16
CA MET A 22 19.64 7.80 12.83
C MET A 22 20.08 9.28 12.84
N ALA A 23 21.12 9.56 12.07
CA ALA A 23 21.54 10.94 11.84
C ALA A 23 20.47 11.69 11.02
N ALA A 24 20.23 12.95 11.37
CA ALA A 24 19.40 13.82 10.55
C ALA A 24 19.99 13.94 9.14
N GLY A 25 19.14 13.90 8.12
CA GLY A 25 19.56 13.94 6.72
C GLY A 25 19.83 12.57 6.09
N THR A 26 19.64 11.46 6.82
CA THR A 26 19.88 10.10 6.31
C THR A 26 19.03 9.78 5.06
N PHE A 27 17.77 10.23 4.99
CA PHE A 27 16.88 10.01 3.85
C PHE A 27 16.82 11.19 2.87
N GLN A 28 17.49 12.32 3.17
CA GLN A 28 17.47 13.47 2.27
C GLN A 28 17.93 13.16 0.84
N PRO A 29 19.00 12.36 0.60
CA PRO A 29 19.39 12.00 -0.75
C PRO A 29 18.31 11.20 -1.51
N LEU A 30 17.58 10.32 -0.80
CA LEU A 30 16.47 9.56 -1.37
C LEU A 30 15.32 10.50 -1.74
N PHE A 31 14.85 11.33 -0.80
CA PHE A 31 13.71 12.21 -1.01
C PHE A 31 14.00 13.35 -1.99
N SER A 32 15.26 13.82 -2.09
CA SER A 32 15.67 14.76 -3.15
C SER A 32 15.52 14.13 -4.54
N GLN A 33 15.95 12.88 -4.71
CA GLN A 33 15.77 12.16 -5.97
C GLN A 33 14.28 11.90 -6.30
N VAL A 34 13.44 11.66 -5.29
CA VAL A 34 11.98 11.57 -5.47
C VAL A 34 11.43 12.89 -5.99
N ALA A 35 11.82 14.04 -5.40
CA ALA A 35 11.37 15.36 -5.82
C ALA A 35 11.69 15.68 -7.29
N GLU A 36 12.76 15.11 -7.83
CA GLU A 36 13.19 15.30 -9.22
C GLU A 36 12.47 14.36 -10.20
N ARG A 37 12.08 13.15 -9.74
CA ARG A 37 11.68 12.03 -10.61
C ARG A 37 10.22 11.65 -10.51
N ALA A 38 9.49 12.12 -9.48
CA ALA A 38 8.12 11.71 -9.22
C ALA A 38 7.20 12.90 -8.93
N ASP A 39 5.91 12.65 -9.10
CA ASP A 39 4.83 13.60 -8.84
C ASP A 39 4.05 13.22 -7.55
N VAL A 40 4.21 11.96 -7.08
CA VAL A 40 3.65 11.43 -5.83
C VAL A 40 4.67 10.46 -5.21
N LEU A 41 4.80 10.47 -3.88
CA LEU A 41 5.56 9.47 -3.12
C LEU A 41 4.60 8.53 -2.38
N VAL A 42 4.83 7.22 -2.50
CA VAL A 42 4.14 6.18 -1.75
C VAL A 42 5.12 5.50 -0.79
N LEU A 43 4.74 5.42 0.48
CA LEU A 43 5.47 4.72 1.53
C LEU A 43 4.67 3.48 1.99
N ALA A 44 5.16 2.30 1.67
CA ALA A 44 4.41 1.05 1.85
C ALA A 44 4.74 0.32 3.18
N GLY A 45 4.73 1.06 4.29
CA GLY A 45 4.86 0.53 5.66
C GLY A 45 6.29 0.48 6.19
N ASP A 46 6.40 0.14 7.48
CA ASP A 46 7.61 0.18 8.30
C ASP A 46 8.36 1.51 8.13
N LEU A 47 7.59 2.58 8.42
CA LEU A 47 8.03 3.96 8.33
C LEU A 47 9.03 4.26 9.44
N THR A 48 8.70 3.80 10.65
CA THR A 48 9.49 3.89 11.88
C THR A 48 10.08 2.53 12.25
N ASP A 49 11.08 2.50 13.10
CA ASP A 49 11.74 1.24 13.51
C ASP A 49 11.03 0.58 14.72
N TYR A 50 10.55 1.40 15.65
CA TYR A 50 9.85 0.94 16.86
C TYR A 50 8.51 1.63 17.12
N GLY A 51 7.95 2.36 16.14
CA GLY A 51 6.69 3.08 16.33
C GLY A 51 6.78 4.24 17.34
N LEU A 52 7.95 4.85 17.48
CA LEU A 52 8.17 5.92 18.47
C LEU A 52 7.87 7.30 17.88
N ALA A 53 7.32 8.18 18.70
CA ALA A 53 7.02 9.55 18.31
C ALA A 53 8.26 10.34 17.83
N GLU A 54 9.43 10.08 18.42
CA GLU A 54 10.70 10.69 18.02
C GLU A 54 11.11 10.26 16.62
N GLU A 55 10.89 9.01 16.26
CA GLU A 55 11.15 8.45 14.92
C GLU A 55 10.22 9.07 13.89
N ALA A 56 8.93 9.17 14.22
CA ALA A 56 7.94 9.84 13.37
C ALA A 56 8.27 11.32 13.13
N ARG A 57 8.71 12.05 14.16
CA ARG A 57 9.14 13.46 14.03
C ARG A 57 10.42 13.59 13.19
N LEU A 58 11.34 12.64 13.30
CA LEU A 58 12.53 12.61 12.45
C LEU A 58 12.13 12.39 10.99
N LEU A 59 11.33 11.36 10.71
CA LEU A 59 10.85 11.06 9.37
C LEU A 59 10.07 12.22 8.75
N ALA A 60 9.19 12.87 9.53
CA ALA A 60 8.42 14.03 9.07
C ALA A 60 9.33 15.18 8.58
N ARG A 61 10.43 15.44 9.28
CA ARG A 61 11.44 16.44 8.85
C ARG A 61 12.18 16.02 7.58
N GLU A 62 12.53 14.75 7.45
CA GLU A 62 13.18 14.20 6.26
C GLU A 62 12.26 14.28 5.02
N LEU A 63 10.97 13.96 5.18
CA LEU A 63 9.96 13.99 4.12
C LEU A 63 9.72 15.38 3.53
N ALA A 64 9.98 16.45 4.28
CA ALA A 64 9.81 17.82 3.79
C ALA A 64 10.66 18.14 2.54
N VAL A 65 11.72 17.36 2.28
CA VAL A 65 12.57 17.49 1.10
C VAL A 65 11.90 16.98 -0.17
N ALA A 66 10.99 16.00 -0.06
CA ALA A 66 10.34 15.37 -1.21
C ALA A 66 9.49 16.35 -2.04
N LYS A 67 8.85 17.35 -1.40
CA LYS A 67 8.05 18.42 -2.04
C LYS A 67 6.91 17.92 -2.95
N VAL A 68 6.53 16.67 -2.83
CA VAL A 68 5.42 16.03 -3.53
C VAL A 68 4.41 15.50 -2.51
N PRO A 69 3.14 15.29 -2.88
CA PRO A 69 2.19 14.60 -2.02
C PRO A 69 2.71 13.24 -1.58
N VAL A 70 2.53 12.90 -0.30
CA VAL A 70 2.95 11.63 0.28
C VAL A 70 1.72 10.83 0.70
N VAL A 71 1.63 9.60 0.22
CA VAL A 71 0.63 8.59 0.62
C VAL A 71 1.38 7.49 1.37
N ALA A 72 0.85 7.04 2.50
CA ALA A 72 1.51 5.99 3.27
C ALA A 72 0.49 5.00 3.85
N VAL A 73 0.97 3.81 4.15
CA VAL A 73 0.35 2.85 5.07
C VAL A 73 1.32 2.54 6.20
N PHE A 74 0.84 2.03 7.31
CA PHE A 74 1.71 1.48 8.35
C PHE A 74 2.17 0.06 8.01
N GLY A 75 3.34 -0.32 8.55
CA GLY A 75 3.79 -1.70 8.65
C GLY A 75 3.71 -2.22 10.10
N ASN A 76 4.26 -3.39 10.36
CA ASN A 76 4.23 -3.97 11.71
C ASN A 76 5.12 -3.22 12.70
N HIS A 77 6.26 -2.69 12.28
CA HIS A 77 7.15 -1.91 13.15
C HIS A 77 6.51 -0.61 13.65
N ASP A 78 5.60 -0.02 12.89
CA ASP A 78 4.89 1.20 13.31
C ASP A 78 3.94 0.95 14.50
N TYR A 79 3.62 -0.31 14.81
CA TYR A 79 2.80 -0.74 15.96
C TYR A 79 3.61 -1.25 17.16
N GLU A 80 4.92 -1.39 17.06
CA GLU A 80 5.79 -2.05 18.06
C GLU A 80 5.69 -1.43 19.45
N SER A 81 5.55 -0.11 19.54
CA SER A 81 5.45 0.62 20.81
C SER A 81 4.02 0.75 21.34
N GLU A 82 3.01 0.21 20.66
CA GLU A 82 1.58 0.40 20.95
C GLU A 82 1.12 1.88 20.91
N ARG A 83 1.88 2.75 20.21
CA ARG A 83 1.63 4.21 20.11
C ARG A 83 1.33 4.64 18.68
N ALA A 84 0.78 3.76 17.85
CA ALA A 84 0.52 3.99 16.43
C ALA A 84 -0.35 5.24 16.18
N ASP A 85 -1.31 5.55 17.06
CA ASP A 85 -2.13 6.76 16.92
C ASP A 85 -1.31 8.04 17.06
N GLU A 86 -0.31 8.09 17.94
CA GLU A 86 0.58 9.26 18.07
C GLU A 86 1.48 9.40 16.83
N VAL A 87 2.03 8.30 16.34
CA VAL A 87 2.82 8.26 15.10
C VAL A 87 1.97 8.75 13.92
N LYS A 88 0.73 8.25 13.81
CA LYS A 88 -0.25 8.68 12.81
C LYS A 88 -0.50 10.18 12.84
N GLN A 89 -0.75 10.73 14.03
CA GLN A 89 -1.01 12.17 14.18
C GLN A 89 0.18 13.00 13.72
N ILE A 90 1.40 12.65 14.14
CA ILE A 90 2.63 13.38 13.78
C ILE A 90 2.84 13.39 12.25
N LEU A 91 2.69 12.25 11.60
CA LEU A 91 2.87 12.14 10.15
C LEU A 91 1.75 12.85 9.38
N THR A 92 0.51 12.78 9.87
CA THR A 92 -0.64 13.47 9.26
C THR A 92 -0.49 14.98 9.38
N ASP A 93 -0.05 15.50 10.53
CA ASP A 93 0.25 16.93 10.74
C ASP A 93 1.38 17.41 9.82
N ALA A 94 2.29 16.53 9.43
CA ALA A 94 3.32 16.80 8.44
C ALA A 94 2.84 16.68 6.97
N GLY A 95 1.55 16.43 6.75
CA GLY A 95 0.93 16.37 5.42
C GLY A 95 0.93 15.00 4.76
N VAL A 96 1.33 13.93 5.46
CA VAL A 96 1.25 12.56 4.95
C VAL A 96 -0.20 12.08 4.95
N LYS A 97 -0.68 11.56 3.82
CA LYS A 97 -1.97 10.87 3.73
C LYS A 97 -1.80 9.41 4.15
N LEU A 98 -1.99 9.15 5.43
CA LEU A 98 -1.90 7.82 5.99
C LEU A 98 -3.23 7.08 5.78
N LEU A 99 -3.18 5.93 5.09
CA LEU A 99 -4.33 5.11 4.75
C LEU A 99 -4.37 3.85 5.64
N ASP A 100 -5.55 3.56 6.20
CA ASP A 100 -5.84 2.33 6.94
C ASP A 100 -7.27 1.86 6.62
N GLY A 101 -7.43 1.21 5.49
CA GLY A 101 -8.75 0.93 4.91
C GLY A 101 -9.38 2.16 4.27
N ASP A 102 -8.59 3.20 4.06
CA ASP A 102 -8.99 4.45 3.43
C ASP A 102 -8.49 4.55 1.99
N SER A 103 -8.98 5.56 1.27
CA SER A 103 -8.54 5.86 -0.09
C SER A 103 -8.41 7.36 -0.31
N CYS A 104 -7.54 7.75 -1.25
CA CYS A 104 -7.43 9.13 -1.70
C CYS A 104 -7.17 9.18 -3.22
N GLU A 105 -7.41 10.33 -3.82
CA GLU A 105 -7.14 10.59 -5.22
C GLU A 105 -6.18 11.77 -5.35
N ILE A 106 -5.09 11.58 -6.09
CA ILE A 106 -4.05 12.60 -6.30
C ILE A 106 -3.68 12.58 -7.78
N HIS A 107 -3.77 13.73 -8.43
CA HIS A 107 -3.44 13.91 -9.86
C HIS A 107 -4.17 12.93 -10.80
N GLY A 108 -5.43 12.53 -10.48
CA GLY A 108 -6.20 11.56 -11.28
C GLY A 108 -5.82 10.10 -11.04
N VAL A 109 -4.95 9.80 -10.09
CA VAL A 109 -4.61 8.44 -9.64
C VAL A 109 -5.26 8.17 -8.29
N GLY A 110 -5.96 7.03 -8.17
CA GLY A 110 -6.56 6.55 -6.94
C GLY A 110 -5.59 5.67 -6.15
N PHE A 111 -5.52 5.90 -4.85
CA PHE A 111 -4.73 5.09 -3.91
C PHE A 111 -5.66 4.49 -2.87
N ALA A 112 -5.67 3.16 -2.74
CA ALA A 112 -6.35 2.45 -1.65
C ALA A 112 -5.29 1.78 -0.78
N GLY A 113 -5.34 1.98 0.53
CA GLY A 113 -4.27 1.53 1.43
C GLY A 113 -4.75 0.78 2.65
N VAL A 114 -4.01 -0.27 2.98
CA VAL A 114 -4.13 -1.04 4.23
C VAL A 114 -2.74 -1.45 4.71
N LYS A 115 -2.59 -1.77 5.99
CA LYS A 115 -1.39 -2.47 6.47
C LYS A 115 -1.31 -3.87 5.83
N GLY A 116 -2.42 -4.57 5.77
CA GLY A 116 -2.47 -5.98 5.49
C GLY A 116 -2.13 -6.81 6.73
N PHE A 117 -2.09 -8.13 6.57
CA PHE A 117 -1.72 -9.03 7.67
C PHE A 117 -1.17 -10.37 7.16
N ALA A 118 -0.57 -11.12 8.09
CA ALA A 118 -0.08 -12.47 7.88
C ALA A 118 -1.21 -13.50 7.69
N GLY A 119 -0.88 -14.70 7.22
CA GLY A 119 -1.88 -15.79 7.07
C GLY A 119 -1.48 -16.82 6.03
N GLY A 120 -0.45 -16.54 5.24
CA GLY A 120 0.06 -17.45 4.21
C GLY A 120 -0.74 -17.43 2.91
N PHE A 121 -0.36 -18.30 1.98
CA PHE A 121 -0.73 -18.17 0.58
C PHE A 121 -1.39 -19.44 0.04
N GLY A 122 -2.38 -19.25 -0.85
CA GLY A 122 -3.10 -20.30 -1.58
C GLY A 122 -3.89 -21.24 -0.68
N GLU A 123 -4.07 -22.48 -1.11
CA GLU A 123 -4.89 -23.49 -0.42
C GLU A 123 -4.35 -23.88 0.99
N ARG A 124 -3.07 -23.62 1.24
CA ARG A 124 -2.40 -23.89 2.52
C ARG A 124 -2.39 -22.68 3.45
N ALA A 125 -3.06 -21.57 3.07
CA ALA A 125 -3.24 -20.43 3.96
C ALA A 125 -3.96 -20.83 5.25
N LEU A 126 -3.58 -20.18 6.36
CA LEU A 126 -4.14 -20.45 7.68
C LEU A 126 -5.66 -20.23 7.70
N GLN A 127 -6.39 -21.23 8.21
CA GLN A 127 -7.84 -21.22 8.29
C GLN A 127 -8.32 -21.00 9.74
N SER A 128 -9.56 -20.54 9.89
CA SER A 128 -10.19 -20.26 11.18
C SER A 128 -10.67 -21.54 11.87
N TRP A 129 -9.79 -22.21 12.58
CA TRP A 129 -10.06 -23.46 13.32
C TRP A 129 -9.34 -23.46 14.65
N GLY A 130 -9.69 -24.39 15.54
CA GLY A 130 -9.01 -24.58 16.83
C GLY A 130 -9.26 -23.45 17.84
N GLU A 131 -8.22 -22.97 18.44
CA GLU A 131 -8.21 -22.06 19.59
C GLU A 131 -8.71 -20.63 19.23
N PRO A 132 -9.30 -19.92 20.21
CA PRO A 132 -9.78 -18.55 19.98
C PRO A 132 -8.69 -17.59 19.51
N ILE A 133 -7.44 -17.75 19.95
CA ILE A 133 -6.33 -16.89 19.54
C ILE A 133 -6.03 -17.08 18.06
N LEU A 134 -6.04 -18.31 17.55
CA LEU A 134 -5.82 -18.61 16.14
C LEU A 134 -6.96 -18.05 15.28
N LYS A 135 -8.20 -18.18 15.75
CA LYS A 135 -9.37 -17.59 15.06
C LYS A 135 -9.29 -16.08 14.99
N ARG A 136 -8.82 -15.40 16.05
CA ARG A 136 -8.58 -13.95 16.04
C ARG A 136 -7.49 -13.57 15.04
N PHE A 137 -6.39 -14.31 15.00
CA PHE A 137 -5.30 -14.10 14.04
C PHE A 137 -5.80 -14.17 12.58
N VAL A 138 -6.57 -15.20 12.25
CA VAL A 138 -7.17 -15.34 10.90
C VAL A 138 -8.20 -14.25 10.63
N ARG A 139 -8.95 -13.84 11.64
CA ARG A 139 -9.95 -12.77 11.53
C ARG A 139 -9.28 -11.45 11.15
N GLU A 140 -8.14 -11.12 11.75
CA GLU A 140 -7.36 -9.94 11.38
C GLU A 140 -7.00 -9.91 9.89
N ALA A 141 -6.53 -11.04 9.34
CA ALA A 141 -6.23 -11.16 7.91
C ALA A 141 -7.47 -10.96 7.01
N VAL A 142 -8.63 -11.43 7.45
CA VAL A 142 -9.90 -11.22 6.74
C VAL A 142 -10.32 -9.76 6.81
N ASP A 143 -10.24 -9.14 7.98
CA ASP A 143 -10.66 -7.76 8.19
C ASP A 143 -9.79 -6.77 7.39
N GLU A 144 -8.48 -7.02 7.29
CA GLU A 144 -7.58 -6.24 6.42
C GLU A 144 -7.95 -6.36 4.93
N ALA A 145 -8.30 -7.55 4.46
CA ALA A 145 -8.77 -7.74 3.08
C ALA A 145 -10.10 -7.02 2.82
N LEU A 146 -11.04 -7.04 3.78
CA LEU A 146 -12.31 -6.31 3.69
C LEU A 146 -12.11 -4.79 3.73
N LYS A 147 -11.17 -4.29 4.55
CA LYS A 147 -10.77 -2.87 4.54
C LYS A 147 -10.26 -2.45 3.16
N LEU A 148 -9.38 -3.26 2.54
CA LEU A 148 -8.87 -2.99 1.20
C LEU A 148 -9.99 -2.96 0.16
N GLU A 149 -10.91 -3.94 0.21
CA GLU A 149 -12.07 -3.98 -0.69
C GLU A 149 -12.92 -2.72 -0.56
N ALA A 150 -13.25 -2.31 0.66
CA ALA A 150 -14.00 -1.10 0.94
C ALA A 150 -13.28 0.17 0.43
N ALA A 151 -11.95 0.24 0.57
CA ALA A 151 -11.14 1.34 0.08
C ALA A 151 -11.15 1.42 -1.45
N LEU A 152 -10.96 0.29 -2.14
CA LEU A 152 -11.00 0.19 -3.59
C LEU A 152 -12.38 0.56 -4.18
N ALA A 153 -13.46 0.17 -3.50
CA ALA A 153 -14.84 0.46 -3.91
C ALA A 153 -15.17 1.96 -3.88
N ARG A 154 -14.50 2.75 -3.03
CA ARG A 154 -14.72 4.20 -2.93
C ARG A 154 -14.05 5.01 -4.03
N LEU A 155 -13.01 4.47 -4.66
CA LEU A 155 -12.28 5.17 -5.72
C LEU A 155 -13.11 5.27 -7.00
N ARG A 156 -13.06 6.43 -7.64
CA ARG A 156 -13.76 6.71 -8.90
C ARG A 156 -12.81 6.88 -10.07
N THR A 157 -11.52 7.06 -9.82
CA THR A 157 -10.50 7.16 -10.85
C THR A 157 -10.36 5.85 -11.64
N PRO A 158 -10.06 5.90 -12.94
CA PRO A 158 -9.84 4.71 -13.77
C PRO A 158 -8.57 3.95 -13.39
N HIS A 159 -7.54 4.67 -12.93
CA HIS A 159 -6.25 4.10 -12.54
C HIS A 159 -6.10 4.08 -11.02
N ARG A 160 -5.94 2.88 -10.47
CA ARG A 160 -5.87 2.65 -9.03
C ARG A 160 -4.60 1.90 -8.67
N ILE A 161 -3.94 2.35 -7.61
CA ILE A 161 -2.80 1.67 -7.00
C ILE A 161 -3.23 1.19 -5.62
N ALA A 162 -3.07 -0.12 -5.37
CA ALA A 162 -3.22 -0.68 -4.03
C ALA A 162 -1.88 -0.57 -3.28
N VAL A 163 -1.92 -0.01 -2.08
CA VAL A 163 -0.76 0.19 -1.21
C VAL A 163 -0.93 -0.65 0.04
N MET A 164 0.02 -1.51 0.34
CA MET A 164 0.00 -2.33 1.53
C MET A 164 1.40 -2.61 2.05
N HIS A 165 1.51 -3.12 3.27
CA HIS A 165 2.82 -3.52 3.80
C HIS A 165 3.05 -5.02 3.62
N TYR A 166 2.07 -5.85 4.01
CA TYR A 166 2.13 -7.30 3.81
C TYR A 166 1.86 -7.70 2.36
N SER A 167 2.57 -8.72 1.88
CA SER A 167 2.42 -9.18 0.50
C SER A 167 1.05 -9.84 0.22
N PRO A 168 0.39 -9.54 -0.92
CA PRO A 168 -0.81 -10.25 -1.34
C PRO A 168 -0.54 -11.59 -2.02
N ILE A 169 0.69 -11.85 -2.49
CA ILE A 169 1.04 -13.01 -3.32
C ILE A 169 2.31 -13.70 -2.84
N ARG A 170 2.39 -15.01 -3.05
CA ARG A 170 3.56 -15.81 -2.65
C ARG A 170 4.82 -15.43 -3.43
N SER A 171 4.71 -15.14 -4.71
CA SER A 171 5.87 -14.93 -5.60
C SER A 171 6.79 -13.79 -5.16
N THR A 172 6.26 -12.74 -4.51
CA THR A 172 7.08 -11.63 -4.01
C THR A 172 7.70 -11.87 -2.64
N VAL A 173 7.38 -13.00 -1.98
CA VAL A 173 8.06 -13.47 -0.74
C VAL A 173 8.98 -14.66 -0.99
N GLU A 174 9.09 -15.12 -2.22
CA GLU A 174 10.09 -16.14 -2.59
C GLU A 174 11.50 -15.64 -2.28
N CYS A 175 12.37 -16.55 -1.87
CA CYS A 175 13.72 -16.29 -1.33
C CYS A 175 13.77 -15.87 0.16
N GLU A 176 12.64 -15.65 0.80
CA GLU A 176 12.58 -15.62 2.26
C GLU A 176 12.61 -17.05 2.84
N SER A 177 12.93 -17.18 4.13
CA SER A 177 12.86 -18.49 4.81
C SER A 177 11.43 -19.05 4.73
N PRO A 178 11.26 -20.34 4.37
CA PRO A 178 9.95 -20.97 4.33
C PRO A 178 9.17 -20.87 5.67
N GLU A 179 9.88 -20.82 6.79
CA GLU A 179 9.30 -20.73 8.13
C GLU A 179 8.61 -19.39 8.38
N ILE A 180 9.15 -18.30 7.82
CA ILE A 180 8.57 -16.96 7.98
C ILE A 180 7.64 -16.56 6.84
N ALA A 181 7.70 -17.20 5.68
CA ALA A 181 6.89 -16.85 4.53
C ALA A 181 5.38 -16.69 4.82
N PRO A 182 4.74 -17.54 5.67
CA PRO A 182 3.33 -17.37 6.03
C PRO A 182 3.04 -16.11 6.85
N PHE A 183 4.07 -15.51 7.45
CA PHE A 183 3.95 -14.28 8.24
C PHE A 183 4.23 -13.01 7.42
N LEU A 184 4.65 -13.17 6.16
CA LEU A 184 4.98 -12.04 5.29
C LEU A 184 3.81 -11.57 4.43
N GLY A 185 2.67 -12.26 4.50
CA GLY A 185 1.49 -11.83 3.75
C GLY A 185 0.35 -12.84 3.79
N SER A 186 -0.66 -12.55 2.97
CA SER A 186 -1.85 -13.39 2.87
C SER A 186 -2.50 -13.25 1.49
N SER A 187 -2.82 -14.39 0.86
CA SER A 187 -3.57 -14.42 -0.40
C SER A 187 -5.00 -13.86 -0.29
N ARG A 188 -5.51 -13.64 0.93
CA ARG A 188 -6.80 -12.93 1.12
C ARG A 188 -6.76 -11.49 0.62
N LEU A 189 -5.59 -10.85 0.62
CA LEU A 189 -5.39 -9.51 0.08
C LEU A 189 -5.46 -9.49 -1.46
N GLU A 190 -5.20 -10.63 -2.11
CA GLU A 190 -5.26 -10.76 -3.57
C GLU A 190 -6.70 -10.72 -4.12
N ASP A 191 -7.67 -11.25 -3.36
CA ASP A 191 -9.06 -11.33 -3.79
C ASP A 191 -9.66 -9.96 -4.18
N PRO A 192 -9.62 -8.91 -3.31
CA PRO A 192 -10.12 -7.60 -3.68
C PRO A 192 -9.33 -6.96 -4.83
N ILE A 193 -8.03 -7.20 -4.94
CA ILE A 193 -7.19 -6.68 -6.02
C ILE A 193 -7.69 -7.18 -7.39
N ASN A 194 -8.07 -8.45 -7.48
CA ASN A 194 -8.54 -9.05 -8.72
C ASN A 194 -9.98 -8.68 -9.09
N ARG A 195 -10.79 -8.18 -8.13
CA ARG A 195 -12.18 -7.76 -8.36
C ARG A 195 -12.31 -6.34 -8.89
N TYR A 196 -11.34 -5.48 -8.60
CA TYR A 196 -11.38 -4.07 -8.98
C TYR A 196 -10.32 -3.76 -10.04
N PRO A 197 -10.49 -2.71 -10.86
CA PRO A 197 -9.49 -2.30 -11.85
C PRO A 197 -8.28 -1.67 -11.16
N VAL A 198 -7.41 -2.52 -10.59
CA VAL A 198 -6.14 -2.13 -9.99
C VAL A 198 -5.05 -2.19 -11.05
N LEU A 199 -4.33 -1.09 -11.25
CA LEU A 199 -3.22 -0.98 -12.19
C LEU A 199 -1.97 -1.68 -11.68
N ALA A 200 -1.69 -1.50 -10.40
CA ALA A 200 -0.52 -2.07 -9.73
C ALA A 200 -0.73 -2.15 -8.22
N VAL A 201 0.02 -3.04 -7.61
CA VAL A 201 0.16 -3.16 -6.16
C VAL A 201 1.59 -2.84 -5.77
N VAL A 202 1.78 -2.11 -4.67
CA VAL A 202 3.08 -1.91 -4.03
C VAL A 202 3.02 -2.39 -2.58
N HIS A 203 4.05 -3.11 -2.14
CA HIS A 203 4.17 -3.60 -0.77
C HIS A 203 5.63 -3.64 -0.31
N GLY A 204 5.85 -3.83 0.99
CA GLY A 204 7.15 -4.00 1.63
C GLY A 204 7.32 -5.34 2.33
N HIS A 205 7.89 -5.31 3.53
CA HIS A 205 7.98 -6.39 4.50
C HIS A 205 8.91 -7.55 4.13
N ALA A 206 8.87 -8.06 2.92
CA ALA A 206 9.71 -9.18 2.48
C ALA A 206 11.07 -8.68 1.98
N HIS A 207 11.99 -8.41 2.91
CA HIS A 207 13.31 -7.79 2.63
C HIS A 207 14.22 -8.64 1.74
N ARG A 208 14.01 -9.96 1.73
CA ARG A 208 14.78 -10.91 0.89
C ARG A 208 13.95 -11.54 -0.21
N GLY A 209 12.69 -11.13 -0.35
CA GLY A 209 11.78 -11.62 -1.37
C GLY A 209 12.23 -11.31 -2.79
N THR A 210 11.30 -11.37 -3.73
CA THR A 210 11.51 -10.96 -5.13
C THR A 210 10.89 -9.60 -5.40
N PRO A 211 11.53 -8.77 -6.26
CA PRO A 211 11.05 -7.41 -6.53
C PRO A 211 9.70 -7.33 -7.22
N GLU A 212 9.33 -8.36 -7.99
CA GLU A 212 8.16 -8.33 -8.87
C GLU A 212 7.43 -9.66 -8.89
N GLY A 213 6.11 -9.59 -9.03
CA GLY A 213 5.22 -10.71 -9.26
C GLY A 213 3.92 -10.26 -9.90
N ARG A 214 2.98 -11.20 -10.06
CA ARG A 214 1.63 -10.91 -10.54
C ARG A 214 0.61 -11.68 -9.74
N THR A 215 -0.55 -11.07 -9.54
CA THR A 215 -1.71 -11.78 -9.01
C THR A 215 -2.20 -12.84 -9.99
N SER A 216 -3.07 -13.74 -9.57
CA SER A 216 -3.76 -14.71 -10.43
C SER A 216 -4.60 -14.02 -11.52
N GLY A 217 -5.08 -12.81 -11.26
CA GLY A 217 -5.75 -11.94 -12.24
C GLY A 217 -4.81 -11.15 -13.16
N GLY A 218 -3.48 -11.33 -13.02
CA GLY A 218 -2.48 -10.67 -13.88
C GLY A 218 -2.06 -9.28 -13.42
N VAL A 219 -2.57 -8.76 -12.30
CA VAL A 219 -2.19 -7.44 -11.78
C VAL A 219 -0.73 -7.47 -11.32
N PRO A 220 0.13 -6.54 -11.77
CA PRO A 220 1.51 -6.49 -11.33
C PRO A 220 1.61 -6.11 -9.84
N VAL A 221 2.50 -6.81 -9.13
CA VAL A 221 2.79 -6.61 -7.71
C VAL A 221 4.28 -6.32 -7.55
N TYR A 222 4.60 -5.23 -6.87
CA TYR A 222 5.97 -4.77 -6.66
C TYR A 222 6.30 -4.76 -5.17
N ASN A 223 7.33 -5.52 -4.81
CA ASN A 223 7.96 -5.43 -3.50
C ASN A 223 8.96 -4.27 -3.54
N VAL A 224 8.65 -3.21 -2.82
CA VAL A 224 9.45 -1.98 -2.81
C VAL A 224 10.20 -1.77 -1.49
N ALA A 225 10.46 -2.86 -0.77
CA ALA A 225 11.29 -2.84 0.44
C ALA A 225 12.66 -2.24 0.14
N LEU A 226 13.05 -1.19 0.86
CA LEU A 226 14.32 -0.47 0.66
C LEU A 226 15.55 -1.39 0.68
N PRO A 227 15.67 -2.36 1.63
CA PRO A 227 16.79 -3.30 1.62
C PRO A 227 16.81 -4.20 0.38
N LEU A 228 15.64 -4.60 -0.12
CA LEU A 228 15.49 -5.40 -1.34
C LEU A 228 15.94 -4.62 -2.58
N LEU A 229 15.44 -3.39 -2.74
CA LEU A 229 15.74 -2.55 -3.90
C LEU A 229 17.23 -2.24 -3.98
N ARG A 230 17.86 -1.88 -2.85
CA ARG A 230 19.32 -1.64 -2.79
C ARG A 230 20.14 -2.85 -3.20
N ARG A 231 19.70 -4.05 -2.85
CA ARG A 231 20.41 -5.30 -3.19
C ARG A 231 20.24 -5.68 -4.66
N HIS A 232 19.03 -5.53 -5.22
CA HIS A 232 18.75 -5.96 -6.60
C HIS A 232 19.12 -4.90 -7.64
N PHE A 233 19.08 -3.63 -7.28
CA PHE A 233 19.29 -2.49 -8.18
C PHE A 233 20.29 -1.49 -7.58
N PRO A 234 21.57 -1.90 -7.32
CA PRO A 234 22.54 -1.06 -6.60
C PRO A 234 22.87 0.25 -7.33
N ASP A 235 22.75 0.25 -8.65
CA ASP A 235 23.07 1.42 -9.50
C ASP A 235 21.85 2.30 -9.79
N GLN A 236 20.69 1.97 -9.24
CA GLN A 236 19.44 2.72 -9.43
C GLN A 236 19.04 3.45 -8.14
N PRO A 237 18.19 4.49 -8.25
CA PRO A 237 17.55 5.06 -7.07
C PRO A 237 16.81 3.97 -6.27
N PRO A 238 16.91 3.98 -4.93
CA PRO A 238 16.34 2.92 -4.11
C PRO A 238 14.81 3.11 -3.88
N PHE A 239 14.10 3.41 -4.95
CA PHE A 239 12.64 3.44 -5.04
C PHE A 239 12.21 3.05 -6.45
N ARG A 240 11.01 2.51 -6.57
CA ARG A 240 10.40 2.20 -7.86
C ARG A 240 9.58 3.37 -8.35
N VAL A 241 9.66 3.67 -9.64
CA VAL A 241 8.78 4.65 -10.29
C VAL A 241 7.76 3.89 -11.15
N LEU A 242 6.47 4.18 -10.92
CA LEU A 242 5.36 3.72 -11.73
C LEU A 242 4.86 4.90 -12.56
N GLU A 243 4.79 4.72 -13.86
CA GLU A 243 4.22 5.70 -14.78
C GLU A 243 2.75 5.38 -15.01
N VAL A 244 1.87 6.25 -14.55
CA VAL A 244 0.42 6.08 -14.63
C VAL A 244 -0.13 7.04 -15.68
N PRO A 245 -0.70 6.54 -16.79
CA PRO A 245 -1.33 7.38 -17.78
C PRO A 245 -2.58 8.04 -17.17
N VAL A 246 -2.74 9.34 -17.33
CA VAL A 246 -3.93 10.09 -16.91
C VAL A 246 -4.43 10.94 -18.09
N HIS A 247 -5.72 10.88 -18.38
CA HIS A 247 -6.31 11.67 -19.44
C HIS A 247 -7.19 12.76 -18.83
N PRO A 248 -6.84 14.06 -18.97
CA PRO A 248 -7.57 15.16 -18.35
C PRO A 248 -9.06 15.25 -18.74
N GLU A 249 -9.45 14.68 -19.87
CA GLU A 249 -10.83 14.72 -20.37
C GLU A 249 -11.68 13.51 -19.95
N ALA A 250 -11.08 12.35 -19.67
CA ALA A 250 -11.80 11.15 -19.28
C ALA A 250 -12.33 11.20 -17.83
N ASP A 251 -11.65 11.92 -16.95
CA ASP A 251 -12.00 12.03 -15.53
C ASP A 251 -13.28 12.87 -15.27
N ARG A 252 -13.76 13.64 -16.27
CA ARG A 252 -14.99 14.44 -16.16
C ARG A 252 -16.26 13.72 -16.63
N ALA A 253 -16.15 12.54 -17.24
CA ALA A 253 -17.23 11.88 -17.97
C ALA A 253 -17.69 10.52 -17.39
N ALA A 254 -17.41 10.19 -16.13
CA ALA A 254 -18.02 9.00 -15.53
C ALA A 254 -19.49 9.25 -15.16
N PRO A 255 -20.47 8.66 -15.86
CA PRO A 255 -21.89 8.82 -15.47
C PRO A 255 -22.12 8.14 -14.11
N PRO A 256 -23.06 8.64 -13.30
CA PRO A 256 -23.41 7.96 -12.05
C PRO A 256 -23.94 6.57 -12.37
N VAL A 257 -23.41 5.56 -11.69
CA VAL A 257 -23.91 4.18 -11.77
C VAL A 257 -25.38 4.20 -11.43
N GLY A 258 -26.24 3.92 -12.42
CA GLY A 258 -27.69 3.90 -12.27
C GLY A 258 -28.08 2.82 -11.26
N VAL A 259 -28.77 3.25 -10.22
CA VAL A 259 -29.52 2.35 -9.33
C VAL A 259 -30.63 1.74 -10.16
N HIS A 260 -30.55 0.48 -10.54
CA HIS A 260 -31.67 -0.24 -11.13
C HIS A 260 -32.78 -0.33 -10.08
N SER A 261 -33.76 0.55 -10.22
CA SER A 261 -35.04 0.43 -9.54
C SER A 261 -35.76 -0.81 -10.10
N GLY A 262 -35.87 -1.84 -9.30
CA GLY A 262 -36.65 -3.03 -9.63
C GLY A 262 -38.10 -2.66 -9.89
N ALA A 263 -38.56 -2.88 -11.11
CA ALA A 263 -39.95 -2.78 -11.48
C ALA A 263 -40.74 -3.89 -10.80
N GLY A 264 -41.75 -3.49 -10.01
CA GLY A 264 -42.66 -4.39 -9.34
C GLY A 264 -43.46 -5.23 -10.35
N LEU A 265 -43.42 -6.54 -10.19
CA LEU A 265 -44.35 -7.47 -10.83
C LEU A 265 -45.65 -7.47 -10.02
N GLY A 266 -46.67 -6.86 -10.60
CA GLY A 266 -48.06 -7.01 -10.12
C GLY A 266 -48.56 -8.43 -10.38
N ALA A 267 -48.87 -9.13 -9.29
CA ALA A 267 -49.58 -10.41 -9.35
C ALA A 267 -51.09 -10.15 -9.42
N THR A 268 -51.69 -10.45 -10.53
CA THR A 268 -53.14 -10.68 -10.61
C THR A 268 -53.41 -12.17 -10.46
N VAL A 269 -54.23 -12.50 -9.46
CA VAL A 269 -54.80 -13.86 -9.26
C VAL A 269 -56.24 -13.80 -9.70
N PRO A 270 -56.74 -14.81 -10.48
CA PRO A 270 -58.19 -15.07 -10.59
C PRO A 270 -58.71 -15.85 -9.39
#